data_e565ba9b990b8e84fdf69a2fafba8ab0
#
_entry.id   e565ba9b990b8e84fdf69a2fafba8ab0
#
_cell.length_a   1.000
_cell.length_b   1.000
_cell.length_c   1.000
_cell.angle_alpha   90.00
_cell.angle_beta   90.00
_cell.angle_gamma   90.00
#
_symmetry.space_group_name_H-M   'P 1'
#
loop_
_entity.id
_entity.type
_entity.pdbx_description
1 polymer ?
#
loop_
_entity_poly.entity_id
_entity_poly.type
_entity_poly.pdbx_seq_one_letter_code
_entity_poly.pdbx_strand_id
1 'polypeptide(L)'
;LLLIAISWCCQNNNGANETDQEDALLETILDLPERSVTAYTGSDLIQILTPLSLREREERVYNEIMSGNIPTFLRELRSIDVVVESDGLVWNLSYYVTPDYMAVGSDEDYFLIPMTPILAQEIADSLGLSLITRKMVDAVWLHAELQVEPIPIDPSSDMVTIPVFADHNELVWTQRMETIDQFPLGTLVAGNKKDVVLSNQIVDNENKVVIYGWHRTNGQPIQPLYSGHINWYADYSHGIRFAHAQCRVNGEERSVSDVLKDPGLYHLLSDEDGPMIMPRYPVDKSSYP
;
A
#
# COMPACT_ATOMS: atom_id res chain seq x y z
N LEU A 1 -15.74 70.28 -44.27
CA LEU A 1 -15.77 68.82 -44.18
C LEU A 1 -14.36 68.28 -44.10
N LEU A 2 -13.94 67.85 -42.93
CA LEU A 2 -12.64 67.32 -42.62
C LEU A 2 -12.75 65.78 -42.61
N LEU A 3 -12.03 65.09 -43.47
CA LEU A 3 -11.86 63.64 -43.50
C LEU A 3 -10.65 63.25 -42.64
N ILE A 4 -10.89 62.57 -41.52
CA ILE A 4 -9.82 62.00 -40.69
C ILE A 4 -9.67 60.54 -41.17
N ALA A 5 -8.46 60.21 -41.68
CA ALA A 5 -8.05 58.87 -42.00
C ALA A 5 -7.48 58.20 -40.74
N ILE A 6 -8.14 57.12 -40.30
CA ILE A 6 -7.64 56.27 -39.20
C ILE A 6 -6.80 55.15 -39.81
N SER A 7 -5.48 55.20 -39.51
CA SER A 7 -4.52 54.11 -39.80
C SER A 7 -4.68 52.99 -38.82
N TRP A 8 -4.99 51.80 -39.30
CA TRP A 8 -5.06 50.55 -38.49
C TRP A 8 -3.72 49.88 -38.51
N CYS A 9 -3.07 49.88 -37.35
CA CYS A 9 -1.83 49.19 -37.10
C CYS A 9 -2.15 47.74 -36.76
N CYS A 10 -1.79 46.78 -37.58
CA CYS A 10 -1.85 45.36 -37.26
C CYS A 10 -0.74 44.99 -36.25
N GLN A 11 -1.11 44.71 -35.01
CA GLN A 11 -0.25 44.02 -34.07
C GLN A 11 -0.36 42.53 -34.30
N ASN A 12 0.71 41.90 -34.74
CA ASN A 12 0.90 40.46 -34.72
C ASN A 12 1.04 40.03 -33.26
N ASN A 13 0.02 39.45 -32.68
CA ASN A 13 0.15 38.64 -31.48
C ASN A 13 0.64 37.26 -31.88
N ASN A 14 1.91 37.01 -31.70
CA ASN A 14 2.45 35.67 -31.57
C ASN A 14 1.91 35.09 -30.25
N GLY A 15 0.77 34.41 -30.31
CA GLY A 15 0.31 33.54 -29.24
C GLY A 15 1.29 32.39 -29.11
N ALA A 16 2.04 32.38 -28.00
CA ALA A 16 2.66 31.15 -27.56
C ALA A 16 1.55 30.14 -27.32
N ASN A 17 1.60 29.04 -28.04
CA ASN A 17 0.86 27.85 -27.68
C ASN A 17 1.38 27.38 -26.32
N GLU A 18 0.65 27.71 -25.26
CA GLU A 18 0.69 26.90 -24.06
C GLU A 18 0.10 25.55 -24.49
N THR A 19 0.99 24.60 -24.72
CA THR A 19 0.61 23.19 -24.76
C THR A 19 0.15 22.86 -23.35
N ASP A 20 -1.17 22.82 -23.17
CA ASP A 20 -1.77 22.03 -22.08
C ASP A 20 -1.27 20.59 -22.29
N GLN A 21 -0.16 20.24 -21.63
CA GLN A 21 0.11 18.86 -21.31
C GLN A 21 -1.00 18.48 -20.32
N GLU A 22 -2.04 17.82 -20.83
CA GLU A 22 -2.91 17.03 -19.98
C GLU A 22 -1.96 16.11 -19.20
N ASP A 23 -1.76 16.42 -17.91
CA ASP A 23 -1.05 15.56 -16.98
C ASP A 23 -1.75 14.20 -17.02
N ALA A 24 -1.12 13.22 -17.66
CA ALA A 24 -1.65 11.87 -17.69
C ALA A 24 -1.82 11.43 -16.23
N LEU A 25 -3.06 11.29 -15.78
CA LEU A 25 -3.36 10.83 -14.44
C LEU A 25 -2.82 9.41 -14.31
N LEU A 26 -2.07 9.14 -13.24
CA LEU A 26 -1.70 7.77 -12.91
C LEU A 26 -2.98 6.94 -12.72
N GLU A 27 -2.97 5.72 -13.24
CA GLU A 27 -4.10 4.82 -13.04
C GLU A 27 -4.20 4.45 -11.56
N THR A 28 -5.25 4.91 -10.91
CA THR A 28 -5.46 4.73 -9.46
C THR A 28 -6.38 3.56 -9.13
N ILE A 29 -6.83 2.83 -10.15
CA ILE A 29 -7.70 1.66 -10.02
C ILE A 29 -6.86 0.41 -10.31
N LEU A 30 -6.94 -0.58 -9.42
CA LEU A 30 -6.26 -1.86 -9.61
C LEU A 30 -6.84 -2.58 -10.84
N ASP A 31 -5.97 -2.99 -11.76
CA ASP A 31 -6.34 -3.79 -12.94
C ASP A 31 -6.61 -5.25 -12.53
N LEU A 32 -7.81 -5.48 -12.05
CA LEU A 32 -8.32 -6.78 -11.64
C LEU A 32 -9.68 -7.04 -12.27
N PRO A 33 -10.01 -8.30 -12.60
CA PRO A 33 -11.36 -8.67 -13.02
C PRO A 33 -12.41 -8.21 -12.00
N GLU A 34 -13.62 -7.92 -12.45
CA GLU A 34 -14.74 -7.68 -11.52
C GLU A 34 -14.95 -8.91 -10.63
N ARG A 35 -15.28 -8.67 -9.35
CA ARG A 35 -15.59 -9.75 -8.42
C ARG A 35 -16.81 -10.52 -8.90
N SER A 36 -16.66 -11.84 -9.07
CA SER A 36 -17.79 -12.69 -9.43
C SER A 36 -18.85 -12.68 -8.32
N VAL A 37 -20.12 -12.69 -8.71
CA VAL A 37 -21.26 -12.82 -7.76
C VAL A 37 -21.28 -14.16 -7.02
N THR A 38 -20.55 -15.16 -7.53
CA THR A 38 -20.39 -16.48 -6.89
C THR A 38 -19.04 -16.65 -6.21
N ALA A 39 -18.23 -15.59 -6.11
CA ALA A 39 -16.96 -15.65 -5.41
C ALA A 39 -17.19 -15.83 -3.90
N TYR A 40 -16.26 -16.50 -3.25
CA TYR A 40 -16.31 -16.76 -1.82
C TYR A 40 -16.27 -15.46 -1.01
N THR A 41 -17.00 -15.44 0.08
CA THR A 41 -16.92 -14.35 1.08
C THR A 41 -15.69 -14.52 1.96
N GLY A 42 -15.38 -13.53 2.79
CA GLY A 42 -14.30 -13.61 3.77
C GLY A 42 -14.48 -14.78 4.74
N SER A 43 -15.71 -14.97 5.23
CA SER A 43 -16.07 -16.08 6.13
C SER A 43 -15.94 -17.46 5.47
N ASP A 44 -16.32 -17.59 4.20
CA ASP A 44 -16.10 -18.82 3.43
C ASP A 44 -14.61 -19.13 3.30
N LEU A 45 -13.81 -18.12 2.98
CA LEU A 45 -12.37 -18.27 2.81
C LEU A 45 -11.65 -18.64 4.11
N ILE A 46 -12.05 -18.11 5.26
CA ILE A 46 -11.53 -18.55 6.55
C ILE A 46 -11.70 -20.08 6.71
N GLN A 47 -12.87 -20.63 6.38
CA GLN A 47 -13.10 -22.08 6.47
C GLN A 47 -12.25 -22.87 5.48
N ILE A 48 -12.16 -22.39 4.23
CA ILE A 48 -11.38 -23.03 3.16
C ILE A 48 -9.88 -23.03 3.49
N LEU A 49 -9.35 -21.91 4.00
CA LEU A 49 -7.92 -21.73 4.26
C LEU A 49 -7.44 -22.43 5.54
N THR A 50 -8.32 -22.65 6.51
CA THR A 50 -7.97 -23.23 7.82
C THR A 50 -7.23 -24.57 7.73
N PRO A 51 -7.65 -25.57 6.92
CA PRO A 51 -6.98 -26.87 6.84
C PRO A 51 -5.73 -26.88 5.94
N LEU A 52 -5.44 -25.79 5.21
CA LEU A 52 -4.38 -25.76 4.22
C LEU A 52 -3.00 -25.54 4.85
N SER A 53 -1.98 -26.14 4.26
CA SER A 53 -0.58 -25.77 4.54
C SER A 53 -0.32 -24.31 4.15
N LEU A 54 0.79 -23.73 4.64
CA LEU A 54 1.17 -22.36 4.30
C LEU A 54 1.23 -22.15 2.78
N ARG A 55 1.88 -23.06 2.05
CA ARG A 55 2.00 -22.98 0.59
C ARG A 55 0.64 -23.00 -0.09
N GLU A 56 -0.22 -23.97 0.23
CA GLU A 56 -1.55 -24.11 -0.36
C GLU A 56 -2.43 -22.90 -0.03
N ARG A 57 -2.34 -22.39 1.21
CA ARG A 57 -3.04 -21.18 1.66
C ARG A 57 -2.66 -19.98 0.81
N GLU A 58 -1.36 -19.73 0.63
CA GLU A 58 -0.90 -18.56 -0.13
C GLU A 58 -1.17 -18.69 -1.63
N GLU A 59 -1.04 -19.88 -2.20
CA GLU A 59 -1.48 -20.13 -3.58
C GLU A 59 -2.98 -19.88 -3.75
N ARG A 60 -3.79 -20.27 -2.78
CA ARG A 60 -5.22 -19.98 -2.82
C ARG A 60 -5.50 -18.48 -2.70
N VAL A 61 -4.89 -17.77 -1.77
CA VAL A 61 -5.04 -16.32 -1.60
C VAL A 61 -4.62 -15.57 -2.86
N TYR A 62 -3.49 -15.93 -3.47
CA TYR A 62 -3.07 -15.37 -4.75
C TYR A 62 -4.16 -15.52 -5.82
N ASN A 63 -4.70 -16.72 -5.99
CA ASN A 63 -5.73 -16.98 -6.99
C ASN A 63 -7.02 -16.21 -6.73
N GLU A 64 -7.44 -16.06 -5.47
CA GLU A 64 -8.61 -15.24 -5.11
C GLU A 64 -8.40 -13.79 -5.50
N ILE A 65 -7.25 -13.20 -5.14
CA ILE A 65 -6.91 -11.81 -5.49
C ILE A 65 -6.85 -11.63 -7.00
N MET A 66 -6.12 -12.48 -7.73
CA MET A 66 -5.98 -12.38 -9.19
C MET A 66 -7.30 -12.61 -9.94
N SER A 67 -8.24 -13.36 -9.38
CA SER A 67 -9.60 -13.50 -9.92
C SER A 67 -10.52 -12.32 -9.58
N GLY A 68 -10.02 -11.31 -8.89
CA GLY A 68 -10.78 -10.12 -8.46
C GLY A 68 -11.62 -10.33 -7.21
N ASN A 69 -11.44 -11.42 -6.45
CA ASN A 69 -12.16 -11.64 -5.18
C ASN A 69 -11.56 -10.83 -4.03
N ILE A 70 -11.59 -9.52 -4.19
CA ILE A 70 -11.24 -8.52 -3.17
C ILE A 70 -12.41 -7.57 -2.96
N PRO A 71 -12.53 -6.93 -1.79
CA PRO A 71 -13.49 -5.86 -1.55
C PRO A 71 -13.36 -4.74 -2.60
N THR A 72 -14.48 -4.17 -3.03
CA THR A 72 -14.48 -3.14 -4.08
C THR A 72 -13.77 -1.87 -3.63
N PHE A 73 -13.84 -1.55 -2.33
CA PHE A 73 -13.19 -0.38 -1.77
C PHE A 73 -11.67 -0.40 -1.82
N LEU A 74 -11.04 -1.59 -1.93
CA LEU A 74 -9.58 -1.72 -2.06
C LEU A 74 -9.07 -1.44 -3.49
N ARG A 75 -9.97 -1.40 -4.46
CA ARG A 75 -9.60 -1.25 -5.87
C ARG A 75 -9.15 0.15 -6.22
N GLU A 76 -9.66 1.17 -5.54
CA GLU A 76 -9.30 2.56 -5.76
C GLU A 76 -8.22 3.00 -4.76
N LEU A 77 -7.04 3.32 -5.28
CA LEU A 77 -5.91 3.77 -4.47
C LEU A 77 -6.13 5.21 -3.98
N ARG A 78 -5.58 5.54 -2.82
CA ARG A 78 -5.63 6.87 -2.20
C ARG A 78 -4.32 7.60 -2.35
N SER A 79 -4.39 8.89 -2.69
CA SER A 79 -3.23 9.77 -2.82
C SER A 79 -2.61 10.07 -1.46
N ILE A 80 -1.28 10.06 -1.43
CA ILE A 80 -0.46 10.60 -0.35
C ILE A 80 0.41 11.69 -0.96
N ASP A 81 0.16 12.93 -0.56
CA ASP A 81 0.89 14.09 -1.05
C ASP A 81 1.76 14.66 0.06
N VAL A 82 3.07 14.65 -0.16
CA VAL A 82 4.07 15.03 0.84
C VAL A 82 5.01 16.09 0.28
N VAL A 83 5.30 17.10 1.10
CA VAL A 83 6.38 18.04 0.83
C VAL A 83 7.59 17.66 1.68
N VAL A 84 8.72 17.40 1.03
CA VAL A 84 9.96 17.01 1.68
C VAL A 84 10.99 18.12 1.48
N GLU A 85 11.52 18.65 2.57
CA GLU A 85 12.64 19.60 2.55
C GLU A 85 13.93 18.84 2.87
N SER A 86 14.89 18.89 1.95
CA SER A 86 16.21 18.26 2.12
C SER A 86 17.28 19.06 1.38
N ASP A 87 18.44 19.30 2.02
CA ASP A 87 19.60 20.00 1.47
C ASP A 87 19.29 21.39 0.86
N GLY A 88 18.27 22.08 1.44
CA GLY A 88 17.82 23.38 0.96
C GLY A 88 16.96 23.33 -0.31
N LEU A 89 16.55 22.13 -0.74
CA LEU A 89 15.61 21.89 -1.82
C LEU A 89 14.24 21.50 -1.26
N VAL A 90 13.19 21.86 -1.98
CA VAL A 90 11.81 21.47 -1.69
C VAL A 90 11.34 20.50 -2.77
N TRP A 91 10.85 19.36 -2.34
CA TRP A 91 10.35 18.29 -3.20
C TRP A 91 8.85 18.09 -2.97
N ASN A 92 8.07 18.11 -4.04
CA ASN A 92 6.68 17.69 -4.01
C ASN A 92 6.61 16.23 -4.45
N LEU A 93 6.15 15.37 -3.56
CA LEU A 93 6.02 13.93 -3.79
C LEU A 93 4.56 13.53 -3.70
N SER A 94 4.05 12.83 -4.73
CA SER A 94 2.74 12.21 -4.72
C SER A 94 2.84 10.73 -5.06
N TYR A 95 2.22 9.87 -4.26
CA TYR A 95 2.11 8.45 -4.53
C TYR A 95 0.74 7.92 -4.07
N TYR A 96 0.35 6.76 -4.54
CA TYR A 96 -0.97 6.20 -4.27
C TYR A 96 -0.85 4.89 -3.51
N VAL A 97 -1.72 4.66 -2.52
CA VAL A 97 -1.71 3.46 -1.67
C VAL A 97 -3.10 2.84 -1.59
N THR A 98 -3.17 1.55 -1.27
CA THR A 98 -4.46 0.92 -0.93
C THR A 98 -5.05 1.60 0.31
N PRO A 99 -6.38 1.86 0.34
CA PRO A 99 -7.02 2.60 1.44
C PRO A 99 -6.93 1.87 2.78
N ASP A 100 -6.85 0.53 2.75
CA ASP A 100 -6.65 -0.33 3.90
C ASP A 100 -5.68 -1.46 3.54
N TYR A 101 -5.43 -2.38 4.45
CA TYR A 101 -4.64 -3.57 4.20
C TYR A 101 -5.37 -4.54 3.28
N MET A 102 -4.59 -5.33 2.52
CA MET A 102 -5.14 -6.28 1.56
C MET A 102 -6.07 -7.29 2.26
N ALA A 103 -7.21 -7.50 1.62
CA ALA A 103 -8.26 -8.41 2.08
C ALA A 103 -8.82 -9.22 0.91
N VAL A 104 -9.45 -10.33 1.22
CA VAL A 104 -10.23 -11.16 0.29
C VAL A 104 -11.69 -11.21 0.71
N GLY A 105 -12.62 -11.37 -0.25
CA GLY A 105 -14.05 -11.42 0.01
C GLY A 105 -14.83 -10.22 -0.58
N SER A 106 -15.97 -9.88 0.02
CA SER A 106 -16.83 -8.77 -0.41
C SER A 106 -16.73 -7.56 0.54
N ASP A 107 -17.38 -6.45 0.19
CA ASP A 107 -17.43 -5.27 1.08
C ASP A 107 -18.19 -5.56 2.38
N GLU A 108 -19.16 -6.47 2.35
CA GLU A 108 -19.97 -6.85 3.51
C GLU A 108 -19.33 -7.94 4.37
N ASP A 109 -18.42 -8.72 3.76
CA ASP A 109 -17.77 -9.86 4.43
C ASP A 109 -16.38 -10.06 3.81
N TYR A 110 -15.38 -9.33 4.33
CA TYR A 110 -13.99 -9.45 3.95
C TYR A 110 -13.10 -9.95 5.09
N PHE A 111 -12.03 -10.59 4.69
CA PHE A 111 -10.99 -11.09 5.58
C PHE A 111 -9.67 -10.37 5.26
N LEU A 112 -9.23 -9.47 6.15
CA LEU A 112 -7.89 -8.87 6.12
C LEU A 112 -6.88 -10.00 6.24
N ILE A 113 -6.21 -10.32 5.15
CA ILE A 113 -5.40 -11.55 5.08
C ILE A 113 -3.91 -11.27 5.37
N PRO A 114 -3.40 -11.70 6.53
CA PRO A 114 -1.96 -11.74 6.75
C PRO A 114 -1.30 -12.70 5.76
N MET A 115 -0.24 -12.22 5.12
CA MET A 115 0.52 -13.02 4.16
C MET A 115 2.02 -12.79 4.32
N THR A 116 2.81 -13.70 3.76
CA THR A 116 4.26 -13.57 3.76
C THR A 116 4.71 -12.46 2.80
N PRO A 117 5.91 -11.89 2.98
CA PRO A 117 6.47 -10.95 1.99
C PRO A 117 6.67 -11.60 0.61
N ILE A 118 6.78 -12.94 0.55
CA ILE A 118 6.91 -13.68 -0.71
C ILE A 118 5.62 -13.56 -1.53
N LEU A 119 4.47 -13.86 -0.93
CA LEU A 119 3.18 -13.70 -1.58
C LEU A 119 2.88 -12.23 -1.87
N ALA A 120 3.15 -11.35 -0.91
CA ALA A 120 2.93 -9.91 -1.09
C ALA A 120 3.72 -9.35 -2.29
N GLN A 121 4.99 -9.76 -2.45
CA GLN A 121 5.79 -9.34 -3.60
C GLN A 121 5.27 -9.94 -4.92
N GLU A 122 4.85 -11.21 -4.93
CA GLU A 122 4.26 -11.83 -6.11
C GLU A 122 2.99 -11.10 -6.59
N ILE A 123 2.14 -10.70 -5.66
CA ILE A 123 0.95 -9.88 -5.96
C ILE A 123 1.37 -8.50 -6.48
N ALA A 124 2.33 -7.84 -5.81
CA ALA A 124 2.83 -6.55 -6.25
C ALA A 124 3.37 -6.59 -7.69
N ASP A 125 4.18 -7.60 -8.02
CA ASP A 125 4.73 -7.78 -9.37
C ASP A 125 3.63 -8.00 -10.41
N SER A 126 2.56 -8.72 -10.05
CA SER A 126 1.46 -9.05 -10.96
C SER A 126 0.53 -7.87 -11.24
N LEU A 127 0.41 -6.92 -10.29
CA LEU A 127 -0.53 -5.80 -10.36
C LEU A 127 0.15 -4.44 -10.59
N GLY A 128 1.46 -4.41 -10.89
CA GLY A 128 2.17 -3.14 -11.05
C GLY A 128 2.22 -2.30 -9.78
N LEU A 129 2.37 -2.97 -8.63
CA LEU A 129 2.42 -2.35 -7.30
C LEU A 129 3.81 -2.47 -6.69
N SER A 130 4.00 -1.84 -5.55
CA SER A 130 5.16 -1.94 -4.67
C SER A 130 4.71 -2.16 -3.23
N LEU A 131 5.48 -2.87 -2.45
CA LEU A 131 5.41 -2.77 -1.00
C LEU A 131 5.91 -1.38 -0.57
N ILE A 132 5.52 -0.96 0.63
CA ILE A 132 5.86 0.37 1.16
C ILE A 132 7.07 0.30 2.10
N THR A 133 7.70 1.44 2.34
CA THR A 133 8.80 1.59 3.31
C THR A 133 8.27 2.02 4.67
N ARG A 134 9.12 1.99 5.70
CA ARG A 134 8.82 2.56 7.03
C ARG A 134 8.36 4.02 6.93
N LYS A 135 9.08 4.85 6.18
CA LYS A 135 8.73 6.28 5.98
C LYS A 135 7.35 6.43 5.34
N MET A 136 7.02 5.58 4.37
CA MET A 136 5.70 5.60 3.75
C MET A 136 4.60 5.15 4.72
N VAL A 137 4.86 4.18 5.62
CA VAL A 137 3.92 3.80 6.69
C VAL A 137 3.62 4.99 7.60
N ASP A 138 4.64 5.74 8.03
CA ASP A 138 4.47 6.92 8.87
C ASP A 138 3.67 8.01 8.13
N ALA A 139 3.94 8.23 6.84
CA ALA A 139 3.19 9.18 6.03
C ALA A 139 1.72 8.74 5.85
N VAL A 140 1.47 7.45 5.60
CA VAL A 140 0.09 6.91 5.55
C VAL A 140 -0.64 7.15 6.87
N TRP A 141 0.02 6.89 8.00
CA TRP A 141 -0.59 7.12 9.31
C TRP A 141 -0.95 8.60 9.52
N LEU A 142 -0.07 9.54 9.11
CA LEU A 142 -0.31 10.97 9.21
C LEU A 142 -1.46 11.47 8.30
N HIS A 143 -1.65 10.84 7.14
CA HIS A 143 -2.67 11.21 6.16
C HIS A 143 -3.98 10.43 6.34
N ALA A 144 -3.97 9.37 7.17
CA ALA A 144 -5.16 8.56 7.39
C ALA A 144 -6.28 9.41 8.00
N GLU A 145 -7.44 9.37 7.33
CA GLU A 145 -8.67 10.01 7.79
C GLU A 145 -9.22 9.29 9.02
N LEU A 146 -8.98 7.97 9.11
CA LEU A 146 -9.32 7.15 10.28
C LEU A 146 -8.06 6.47 10.83
N GLN A 147 -7.68 6.87 12.02
CA GLN A 147 -6.63 6.22 12.81
C GLN A 147 -7.29 5.36 13.90
N VAL A 148 -7.04 4.04 13.86
CA VAL A 148 -7.60 3.10 14.85
C VAL A 148 -6.54 2.64 15.83
N GLU A 149 -6.94 2.42 17.09
CA GLU A 149 -6.03 1.91 18.11
C GLU A 149 -5.72 0.42 17.84
N PRO A 150 -4.45 0.00 17.91
CA PRO A 150 -4.08 -1.41 17.81
C PRO A 150 -4.76 -2.29 18.85
N ILE A 151 -5.21 -3.48 18.44
CA ILE A 151 -5.78 -4.49 19.37
C ILE A 151 -4.90 -5.75 19.33
N PRO A 152 -3.79 -5.80 20.10
CA PRO A 152 -2.97 -7.00 20.16
C PRO A 152 -3.68 -8.14 20.89
N ILE A 153 -3.49 -9.37 20.39
CA ILE A 153 -3.90 -10.61 21.05
C ILE A 153 -2.73 -11.13 21.88
N ASP A 154 -3.02 -11.83 22.97
CA ASP A 154 -1.98 -12.42 23.81
C ASP A 154 -1.08 -13.38 23.02
N PRO A 155 0.24 -13.31 23.21
CA PRO A 155 1.18 -14.15 22.47
C PRO A 155 0.92 -15.65 22.68
N SER A 156 0.85 -16.40 21.56
CA SER A 156 0.70 -17.86 21.58
C SER A 156 1.38 -18.49 20.36
N SER A 157 1.56 -19.80 20.36
CA SER A 157 2.03 -20.56 19.19
C SER A 157 1.06 -20.48 18.00
N ASP A 158 -0.21 -20.20 18.27
CA ASP A 158 -1.29 -20.23 17.29
C ASP A 158 -1.44 -18.90 16.51
N MET A 159 -0.64 -17.88 16.86
CA MET A 159 -0.65 -16.56 16.20
C MET A 159 -0.52 -16.61 14.69
N VAL A 160 0.03 -17.70 14.14
CA VAL A 160 0.28 -17.91 12.69
C VAL A 160 -0.82 -18.72 12.01
N THR A 161 -1.92 -19.02 12.70
CA THR A 161 -3.02 -19.84 12.20
C THR A 161 -4.19 -19.02 11.69
N ILE A 162 -4.93 -19.55 10.73
CA ILE A 162 -6.11 -18.87 10.17
C ILE A 162 -7.19 -18.58 11.22
N PRO A 163 -7.51 -19.48 12.19
CA PRO A 163 -8.46 -19.13 13.25
C PRO A 163 -8.08 -17.88 14.04
N VAL A 164 -6.80 -17.73 14.43
CA VAL A 164 -6.35 -16.51 15.15
C VAL A 164 -6.33 -15.28 14.25
N PHE A 165 -6.06 -15.44 12.94
CA PHE A 165 -6.22 -14.35 11.97
C PHE A 165 -7.69 -13.89 11.90
N ALA A 166 -8.61 -14.84 11.90
CA ALA A 166 -10.07 -14.57 11.87
C ALA A 166 -10.52 -13.87 13.16
N ASP A 167 -10.08 -14.33 14.32
CA ASP A 167 -10.39 -13.69 15.61
C ASP A 167 -9.92 -12.22 15.62
N HIS A 168 -8.73 -11.95 15.12
CA HIS A 168 -8.25 -10.57 15.02
C HIS A 168 -9.02 -9.77 13.96
N ASN A 169 -9.38 -10.39 12.85
CA ASN A 169 -10.19 -9.73 11.82
C ASN A 169 -11.53 -9.27 12.39
N GLU A 170 -12.17 -10.07 13.23
CA GLU A 170 -13.42 -9.71 13.90
C GLU A 170 -13.26 -8.50 14.82
N LEU A 171 -12.14 -8.42 15.56
CA LEU A 171 -11.82 -7.25 16.39
C LEU A 171 -11.67 -5.98 15.54
N VAL A 172 -10.92 -6.05 14.44
CA VAL A 172 -10.72 -4.92 13.52
C VAL A 172 -12.03 -4.56 12.81
N TRP A 173 -12.81 -5.57 12.39
CA TRP A 173 -14.12 -5.35 11.80
C TRP A 173 -15.05 -4.59 12.74
N THR A 174 -15.10 -4.98 14.01
CA THR A 174 -15.92 -4.31 15.03
C THR A 174 -15.52 -2.84 15.16
N GLN A 175 -14.20 -2.53 15.28
CA GLN A 175 -13.74 -1.13 15.29
C GLN A 175 -14.16 -0.35 14.03
N ARG A 176 -14.09 -1.00 12.86
CA ARG A 176 -14.46 -0.36 11.60
C ARG A 176 -15.96 -0.06 11.54
N MET A 177 -16.80 -0.99 11.98
CA MET A 177 -18.27 -0.83 11.97
C MET A 177 -18.75 0.24 12.94
N GLU A 178 -18.09 0.45 14.07
CA GLU A 178 -18.40 1.54 15.01
C GLU A 178 -18.22 2.93 14.38
N THR A 179 -17.42 3.04 13.33
CA THR A 179 -17.06 4.33 12.70
C THR A 179 -17.56 4.44 11.26
N ILE A 180 -18.27 3.43 10.73
CA ILE A 180 -18.57 3.30 9.30
C ILE A 180 -19.43 4.44 8.74
N ASP A 181 -20.32 5.00 9.53
CA ASP A 181 -21.18 6.12 9.12
C ASP A 181 -20.39 7.42 8.88
N GLN A 182 -19.29 7.60 9.62
CA GLN A 182 -18.42 8.78 9.50
C GLN A 182 -17.29 8.54 8.51
N PHE A 183 -16.75 7.32 8.49
CA PHE A 183 -15.63 6.90 7.67
C PHE A 183 -16.03 5.66 6.85
N PRO A 184 -16.69 5.83 5.69
CA PRO A 184 -17.16 4.71 4.88
C PRO A 184 -15.99 3.85 4.36
N LEU A 185 -16.30 2.66 3.84
CA LEU A 185 -15.30 1.82 3.17
C LEU A 185 -14.64 2.60 2.04
N GLY A 186 -13.33 2.40 1.88
CA GLY A 186 -12.50 3.19 0.95
C GLY A 186 -11.91 4.46 1.55
N THR A 187 -12.29 4.86 2.77
CA THR A 187 -11.55 5.86 3.56
C THR A 187 -10.14 5.33 3.87
N LEU A 188 -9.13 6.20 3.84
CA LEU A 188 -7.76 5.81 4.22
C LEU A 188 -7.69 5.52 5.72
N VAL A 189 -7.41 4.26 6.05
CA VAL A 189 -7.35 3.77 7.44
C VAL A 189 -5.92 3.38 7.81
N ALA A 190 -5.49 3.65 9.04
CA ALA A 190 -4.21 3.20 9.57
C ALA A 190 -4.33 2.79 11.06
N GLY A 191 -3.40 1.96 11.54
CA GLY A 191 -3.29 1.54 12.95
C GLY A 191 -3.84 0.16 13.25
N ASN A 192 -4.57 -0.48 12.35
CA ASN A 192 -5.18 -1.80 12.58
C ASN A 192 -4.23 -3.00 12.40
N LYS A 193 -3.09 -2.83 11.73
CA LYS A 193 -2.07 -3.88 11.51
C LYS A 193 -0.67 -3.27 11.56
N LYS A 194 0.36 -4.12 11.66
CA LYS A 194 1.74 -3.77 11.35
C LYS A 194 2.04 -4.08 9.88
N ASP A 195 2.79 -3.21 9.25
CA ASP A 195 3.10 -3.32 7.83
C ASP A 195 4.31 -4.24 7.59
N VAL A 196 4.25 -5.07 6.55
CA VAL A 196 5.41 -5.68 5.94
C VAL A 196 6.04 -4.65 5.02
N VAL A 197 7.30 -4.28 5.29
CA VAL A 197 7.93 -3.12 4.66
C VAL A 197 9.20 -3.47 3.90
N LEU A 198 9.56 -2.63 2.91
CA LEU A 198 10.86 -2.63 2.26
C LEU A 198 11.90 -1.96 3.17
N SER A 199 13.08 -2.55 3.24
CA SER A 199 14.22 -2.04 4.01
C SER A 199 15.52 -2.61 3.46
N ASN A 200 16.64 -1.91 3.62
CA ASN A 200 17.96 -2.44 3.29
C ASN A 200 18.35 -3.67 4.13
N GLN A 201 17.66 -3.92 5.26
CA GLN A 201 17.83 -5.13 6.04
C GLN A 201 17.48 -6.42 5.29
N ILE A 202 16.72 -6.33 4.17
CA ILE A 202 16.41 -7.47 3.31
C ILE A 202 17.68 -7.97 2.59
N VAL A 203 18.61 -7.08 2.22
CA VAL A 203 19.84 -7.42 1.48
C VAL A 203 20.77 -8.30 2.31
N ASP A 204 20.90 -7.99 3.59
CA ASP A 204 21.76 -8.75 4.51
C ASP A 204 21.13 -10.07 4.94
N ASN A 205 19.82 -10.21 4.77
CA ASN A 205 19.03 -11.35 5.21
C ASN A 205 17.84 -11.59 4.27
N GLU A 206 18.09 -12.09 3.06
CA GLU A 206 17.06 -12.38 2.04
C GLU A 206 15.94 -13.32 2.53
N ASN A 207 16.23 -14.12 3.57
CA ASN A 207 15.28 -15.04 4.18
C ASN A 207 14.55 -14.42 5.39
N LYS A 208 14.45 -13.10 5.49
CA LYS A 208 13.77 -12.43 6.58
C LYS A 208 12.61 -11.56 6.09
N VAL A 209 11.60 -11.42 6.93
CA VAL A 209 10.57 -10.40 6.77
C VAL A 209 10.93 -9.19 7.63
N VAL A 210 10.72 -8.00 7.10
CA VAL A 210 10.85 -6.74 7.84
C VAL A 210 9.47 -6.18 8.11
N ILE A 211 9.18 -5.88 9.36
CA ILE A 211 7.88 -5.39 9.83
C ILE A 211 8.04 -4.10 10.60
N TYR A 212 7.03 -3.22 10.51
CA TYR A 212 7.01 -1.93 11.18
C TYR A 212 5.59 -1.41 11.41
N GLY A 213 5.44 -0.48 12.36
CA GLY A 213 4.26 0.33 12.52
C GLY A 213 3.29 -0.16 13.59
N TRP A 214 2.03 -0.42 13.20
CA TRP A 214 0.93 -0.66 14.12
C TRP A 214 0.80 0.50 15.13
N HIS A 215 0.62 1.68 14.58
CA HIS A 215 0.65 2.93 15.34
C HIS A 215 -0.55 3.05 16.27
N ARG A 216 -0.28 3.47 17.50
CA ARG A 216 -1.31 3.97 18.41
C ARG A 216 -1.88 5.28 17.90
N THR A 217 -3.06 5.65 18.37
CA THR A 217 -3.68 6.93 18.01
C THR A 217 -2.87 8.17 18.45
N ASN A 218 -1.87 8.00 19.31
CA ASN A 218 -0.90 9.05 19.65
C ASN A 218 0.31 9.13 18.71
N GLY A 219 0.34 8.33 17.64
CA GLY A 219 1.42 8.30 16.64
C GLY A 219 2.61 7.42 16.97
N GLN A 220 2.61 6.71 18.09
CA GLN A 220 3.72 5.82 18.44
C GLN A 220 3.52 4.42 17.84
N PRO A 221 4.45 3.92 17.01
CA PRO A 221 4.40 2.55 16.55
C PRO A 221 4.66 1.60 17.74
N ILE A 222 3.80 0.60 17.92
CA ILE A 222 4.05 -0.46 18.91
C ILE A 222 4.99 -1.53 18.36
N GLN A 223 5.14 -1.60 17.03
CA GLN A 223 6.10 -2.45 16.34
C GLN A 223 7.25 -1.60 15.79
N PRO A 224 8.41 -1.51 16.47
CA PRO A 224 9.60 -0.90 15.86
C PRO A 224 10.05 -1.70 14.64
N LEU A 225 10.88 -1.09 13.78
CA LEU A 225 11.46 -1.80 12.63
C LEU A 225 12.17 -3.07 13.10
N TYR A 226 11.76 -4.21 12.57
CA TYR A 226 12.25 -5.52 13.03
C TYR A 226 12.35 -6.53 11.89
N SER A 227 13.47 -7.23 11.81
CA SER A 227 13.80 -8.24 10.80
C SER A 227 14.18 -9.60 11.39
N GLY A 228 13.67 -9.94 12.57
CA GLY A 228 14.03 -11.19 13.27
C GLY A 228 13.33 -12.44 12.75
N HIS A 229 12.13 -12.30 12.16
CA HIS A 229 11.37 -13.44 11.64
C HIS A 229 11.85 -13.88 10.26
N ILE A 230 11.66 -15.17 9.98
CA ILE A 230 11.93 -15.75 8.65
C ILE A 230 10.87 -15.26 7.64
N ASN A 231 11.23 -15.22 6.34
CA ASN A 231 10.37 -14.67 5.27
C ASN A 231 9.06 -15.44 5.00
N TRP A 232 8.90 -16.65 5.53
CA TRP A 232 7.63 -17.37 5.48
C TRP A 232 6.80 -17.25 6.79
N TYR A 233 7.24 -16.41 7.74
CA TYR A 233 6.47 -16.10 8.92
C TYR A 233 5.48 -14.97 8.65
N ALA A 234 4.22 -15.21 8.95
CA ALA A 234 3.19 -14.19 9.05
C ALA A 234 2.30 -14.52 10.23
N ASP A 235 2.07 -13.57 11.12
CA ASP A 235 1.11 -13.69 12.22
C ASP A 235 -0.13 -12.81 11.97
N TYR A 236 -1.12 -12.94 12.82
CA TYR A 236 -2.40 -12.24 12.72
C TYR A 236 -2.30 -10.72 12.57
N SER A 237 -1.23 -10.12 13.04
CA SER A 237 -1.04 -8.67 13.03
C SER A 237 -0.31 -8.15 11.79
N HIS A 238 0.23 -9.03 10.91
CA HIS A 238 0.81 -8.60 9.64
C HIS A 238 -0.27 -8.04 8.70
N GLY A 239 -0.01 -6.88 8.16
CA GLY A 239 -0.81 -6.24 7.13
C GLY A 239 0.02 -5.99 5.87
N ILE A 240 -0.59 -6.14 4.72
CA ILE A 240 0.02 -5.77 3.44
C ILE A 240 -0.70 -4.56 2.89
N ARG A 241 0.01 -3.45 2.87
CA ARG A 241 -0.40 -2.24 2.17
C ARG A 241 0.44 -2.10 0.92
N PHE A 242 -0.20 -1.91 -0.20
CA PHE A 242 0.49 -1.66 -1.45
C PHE A 242 0.49 -0.18 -1.79
N ALA A 243 1.56 0.25 -2.47
CA ALA A 243 1.60 1.48 -3.23
C ALA A 243 1.58 1.17 -4.72
N HIS A 244 1.09 2.09 -5.55
CA HIS A 244 1.28 2.03 -6.99
C HIS A 244 2.79 2.04 -7.31
N ALA A 245 3.22 1.28 -8.31
CA ALA A 245 4.64 1.20 -8.67
C ALA A 245 5.23 2.52 -9.21
N GLN A 246 4.35 3.44 -9.63
CA GLN A 246 4.73 4.79 -10.06
C GLN A 246 4.33 5.83 -9.01
N CYS A 247 5.15 6.87 -8.88
CA CYS A 247 4.92 8.06 -8.07
C CYS A 247 5.27 9.31 -8.89
N ARG A 248 4.97 10.49 -8.37
CA ARG A 248 5.39 11.76 -8.99
C ARG A 248 6.33 12.50 -8.05
N VAL A 249 7.45 12.95 -8.62
CA VAL A 249 8.43 13.82 -7.94
C VAL A 249 8.49 15.14 -8.69
N ASN A 250 8.07 16.24 -8.06
CA ASN A 250 7.94 17.55 -8.68
C ASN A 250 7.11 17.54 -9.99
N GLY A 251 6.03 16.74 -10.02
CA GLY A 251 5.16 16.56 -11.18
C GLY A 251 5.65 15.53 -12.21
N GLU A 252 6.90 15.08 -12.16
CA GLU A 252 7.45 14.08 -13.07
C GLU A 252 7.14 12.66 -12.55
N GLU A 253 6.63 11.81 -13.43
CA GLU A 253 6.37 10.40 -13.14
C GLU A 253 7.70 9.63 -13.02
N ARG A 254 7.80 8.81 -11.97
CA ARG A 254 8.96 7.97 -11.68
C ARG A 254 8.52 6.65 -11.05
N SER A 255 9.28 5.60 -11.30
CA SER A 255 9.08 4.34 -10.58
C SER A 255 9.49 4.50 -9.10
N VAL A 256 8.67 4.00 -8.17
CA VAL A 256 8.99 3.92 -6.74
C VAL A 256 10.35 3.23 -6.53
N SER A 257 10.59 2.12 -7.26
CA SER A 257 11.85 1.39 -7.22
C SER A 257 13.06 2.26 -7.65
N ASP A 258 12.90 3.07 -8.70
CA ASP A 258 13.99 3.93 -9.17
C ASP A 258 14.26 5.08 -8.19
N VAL A 259 13.21 5.69 -7.63
CA VAL A 259 13.35 6.70 -6.57
C VAL A 259 14.10 6.11 -5.36
N LEU A 260 13.74 4.90 -4.92
CA LEU A 260 14.39 4.25 -3.78
C LEU A 260 15.86 3.89 -4.02
N LYS A 261 16.26 3.64 -5.28
CA LYS A 261 17.65 3.34 -5.67
C LYS A 261 18.49 4.57 -5.96
N ASP A 262 17.87 5.71 -6.24
CA ASP A 262 18.57 6.94 -6.64
C ASP A 262 19.23 7.60 -5.42
N PRO A 263 20.57 7.85 -5.45
CA PRO A 263 21.28 8.49 -4.34
C PRO A 263 20.77 9.89 -3.97
N GLY A 264 20.17 10.60 -4.93
CA GLY A 264 19.62 11.94 -4.71
C GLY A 264 18.15 11.97 -4.31
N LEU A 265 17.40 10.85 -4.51
CA LEU A 265 15.94 10.84 -4.33
C LEU A 265 15.44 9.83 -3.29
N TYR A 266 16.23 8.82 -2.90
CA TYR A 266 15.75 7.74 -1.99
C TYR A 266 15.13 8.29 -0.71
N HIS A 267 15.69 9.39 -0.20
CA HIS A 267 15.23 10.03 1.02
C HIS A 267 13.78 10.57 0.94
N LEU A 268 13.21 10.68 -0.25
CA LEU A 268 11.81 11.08 -0.42
C LEU A 268 10.85 9.99 0.06
N LEU A 269 11.18 8.72 -0.20
CA LEU A 269 10.35 7.55 0.13
C LEU A 269 10.93 6.65 1.22
N SER A 270 12.16 6.90 1.68
CA SER A 270 12.86 6.07 2.68
C SER A 270 13.59 6.92 3.71
N ASP A 271 13.72 6.42 4.91
CA ASP A 271 14.52 6.98 6.01
C ASP A 271 15.72 6.08 6.35
N GLU A 272 16.14 5.23 5.41
CA GLU A 272 17.39 4.46 5.47
C GLU A 272 18.61 5.39 5.32
N ASP A 273 19.79 4.96 5.78
CA ASP A 273 21.03 5.74 5.73
C ASP A 273 21.59 5.91 4.28
N GLY A 274 20.91 5.34 3.28
CA GLY A 274 21.31 5.41 1.87
C GLY A 274 20.26 4.81 0.93
N PRO A 275 20.55 4.83 -0.39
CA PRO A 275 19.66 4.21 -1.38
C PRO A 275 19.39 2.75 -1.09
N MET A 276 18.20 2.27 -1.47
CA MET A 276 17.90 0.85 -1.37
C MET A 276 18.60 0.06 -2.47
N ILE A 277 19.34 -0.98 -2.07
CA ILE A 277 20.03 -1.87 -3.01
C ILE A 277 19.01 -2.76 -3.71
N MET A 278 18.04 -3.27 -2.97
CA MET A 278 17.00 -4.18 -3.46
C MET A 278 15.63 -3.78 -2.89
N PRO A 279 14.91 -2.82 -3.53
CA PRO A 279 13.60 -2.37 -3.06
C PRO A 279 12.48 -3.36 -3.47
N ARG A 280 12.68 -4.62 -3.13
CA ARG A 280 11.71 -5.71 -3.30
C ARG A 280 12.13 -6.93 -2.49
N TYR A 281 11.18 -7.82 -2.18
CA TYR A 281 11.48 -9.14 -1.65
C TYR A 281 11.79 -10.15 -2.77
N PRO A 282 12.67 -11.14 -2.51
CA PRO A 282 12.77 -12.32 -3.37
C PRO A 282 11.46 -13.13 -3.36
N VAL A 283 11.01 -13.54 -4.55
CA VAL A 283 9.87 -14.46 -4.69
C VAL A 283 10.39 -15.89 -4.81
N ASP A 284 10.77 -16.46 -3.68
CA ASP A 284 11.25 -17.85 -3.60
C ASP A 284 10.37 -18.69 -2.65
N LYS A 285 9.44 -19.41 -3.25
CA LYS A 285 8.53 -20.33 -2.53
C LYS A 285 9.22 -21.63 -2.09
N SER A 286 10.47 -21.89 -2.48
CA SER A 286 11.22 -23.08 -2.04
C SER A 286 11.53 -23.03 -0.54
N SER A 287 11.52 -21.84 0.06
CA SER A 287 11.73 -21.62 1.48
C SER A 287 10.54 -22.01 2.37
N TYR A 288 9.35 -22.25 1.82
CA TYR A 288 8.18 -22.65 2.59
C TYR A 288 8.37 -24.04 3.23
N PRO A 289 7.86 -24.23 4.47
CA PRO A 289 7.95 -25.50 5.18
C PRO A 289 7.14 -26.62 4.51
#